data_1d69988c3b60045b7d8f1d8acc27d979
#
_entry.id   1d69988c3b60045b7d8f1d8acc27d979
#
_cell.length_a   1.000
_cell.length_b   1.000
_cell.length_c   1.000
_cell.angle_alpha   90.00
_cell.angle_beta   90.00
_cell.angle_gamma   90.00
#
_symmetry.space_group_name_H-M   'P 1'
#
loop_
_entity.id
_entity.type
_entity.pdbx_description
1 polymer ?
#
loop_
_entity_poly.entity_id
_entity_poly.type
_entity_poly.pdbx_seq_one_letter_code
_entity_poly.pdbx_strand_id
1 'polypeptide(L)'
;MKLSKVIIILIISVLVVNCDNDSKEPTIVLSNSNIAGSYSITSLNTEMKVTSVTQVGGVSVPLDVATASSNGDTFQIDFQLEENGSFKAIGQFRMISKVTPAIGNPETETVILDVDASGTFDLDTTNNTIQFNVSFGDFLSGTFNINTFNETVLVLYQETEETEDPITTEMETTIRFARN
;
A
#
# COMPACT_ATOMS: atom_id res chain seq x y z
N MET A 1 -23.16 -59.97 16.41
CA MET A 1 -22.46 -59.38 15.27
C MET A 1 -22.96 -57.97 14.83
N LYS A 2 -23.85 -57.30 15.59
CA LYS A 2 -24.35 -55.96 15.25
C LYS A 2 -23.76 -54.83 16.11
N LEU A 3 -23.27 -55.13 17.31
CA LEU A 3 -22.72 -54.12 18.24
C LEU A 3 -21.30 -53.61 17.83
N SER A 4 -20.49 -54.51 17.26
CA SER A 4 -19.12 -54.19 16.82
C SER A 4 -19.09 -53.18 15.66
N LYS A 5 -20.07 -53.21 14.74
CA LYS A 5 -20.15 -52.26 13.61
C LYS A 5 -20.59 -50.87 14.04
N VAL A 6 -21.40 -50.73 15.07
CA VAL A 6 -21.87 -49.45 15.61
C VAL A 6 -20.74 -48.75 16.36
N ILE A 7 -19.90 -49.47 17.08
CA ILE A 7 -18.75 -48.95 17.80
C ILE A 7 -17.68 -48.41 16.82
N ILE A 8 -17.44 -49.09 15.69
CA ILE A 8 -16.49 -48.66 14.68
C ILE A 8 -16.96 -47.38 13.98
N ILE A 9 -18.26 -47.23 13.71
CA ILE A 9 -18.83 -46.01 13.11
C ILE A 9 -18.77 -44.83 14.10
N LEU A 10 -18.94 -45.06 15.39
CA LEU A 10 -18.85 -44.02 16.41
C LEU A 10 -17.41 -43.55 16.61
N ILE A 11 -16.41 -44.41 16.48
CA ILE A 11 -14.99 -44.04 16.59
C ILE A 11 -14.55 -43.26 15.35
N ILE A 12 -15.06 -43.55 14.16
CA ILE A 12 -14.73 -42.82 12.94
C ILE A 12 -15.37 -41.41 12.95
N SER A 13 -16.53 -41.24 13.54
CA SER A 13 -17.19 -39.91 13.63
C SER A 13 -16.50 -38.96 14.60
N VAL A 14 -15.71 -39.45 15.58
CA VAL A 14 -14.94 -38.58 16.51
C VAL A 14 -13.62 -38.12 15.92
N LEU A 15 -13.11 -38.79 14.85
CA LEU A 15 -11.84 -38.39 14.21
C LEU A 15 -11.98 -37.31 13.11
N VAL A 16 -13.20 -36.90 12.75
CA VAL A 16 -13.41 -35.89 11.69
C VAL A 16 -13.75 -34.50 12.26
N VAL A 17 -13.74 -34.30 13.57
CA VAL A 17 -14.14 -33.00 14.20
C VAL A 17 -12.95 -32.21 14.73
N ASN A 18 -11.72 -32.55 14.36
CA ASN A 18 -10.52 -31.79 14.80
C ASN A 18 -9.65 -31.37 13.64
N CYS A 19 -10.25 -30.65 12.68
CA CYS A 19 -9.52 -29.77 11.76
C CYS A 19 -10.18 -28.40 11.77
N ASP A 20 -10.27 -27.77 12.94
CA ASP A 20 -10.22 -26.31 13.02
C ASP A 20 -8.73 -25.93 12.81
N ASN A 21 -8.33 -25.91 11.55
CA ASN A 21 -7.16 -25.21 11.13
C ASN A 21 -7.50 -23.70 11.07
N ASP A 22 -7.85 -23.12 12.21
CA ASP A 22 -7.52 -21.73 12.47
C ASP A 22 -6.00 -21.66 12.60
N SER A 23 -5.31 -21.75 11.46
CA SER A 23 -3.98 -21.20 11.33
C SER A 23 -4.14 -19.68 11.43
N LYS A 24 -4.30 -19.18 12.67
CA LYS A 24 -4.00 -17.80 12.96
C LYS A 24 -2.53 -17.66 12.59
N GLU A 25 -2.27 -17.07 11.41
CA GLU A 25 -0.93 -16.61 11.09
C GLU A 25 -0.45 -15.84 12.32
N PRO A 26 0.77 -16.12 12.84
CA PRO A 26 1.27 -15.42 13.99
C PRO A 26 1.20 -13.92 13.70
N THR A 27 0.35 -13.21 14.42
CA THR A 27 0.21 -11.76 14.30
C THR A 27 1.48 -11.16 14.85
N ILE A 28 2.38 -10.74 13.97
CA ILE A 28 3.57 -10.00 14.37
C ILE A 28 3.10 -8.65 14.93
N VAL A 29 3.52 -8.34 16.15
CA VAL A 29 3.24 -7.04 16.75
C VAL A 29 4.03 -5.97 16.00
N LEU A 30 3.36 -4.91 15.56
CA LEU A 30 3.99 -3.78 14.90
C LEU A 30 4.94 -3.08 15.89
N SER A 31 6.22 -3.00 15.54
CA SER A 31 7.28 -2.31 16.29
C SER A 31 8.46 -2.02 15.38
N ASN A 32 9.35 -1.09 15.76
CA ASN A 32 10.54 -0.78 14.96
C ASN A 32 11.40 -2.02 14.72
N SER A 33 11.60 -2.87 15.75
CA SER A 33 12.40 -4.09 15.59
C SER A 33 11.75 -5.13 14.66
N ASN A 34 10.42 -5.20 14.65
CA ASN A 34 9.72 -6.18 13.83
C ASN A 34 9.53 -5.70 12.39
N ILE A 35 9.39 -4.39 12.15
CA ILE A 35 9.29 -3.82 10.80
C ILE A 35 10.67 -3.64 10.15
N ALA A 36 11.74 -3.55 10.94
CA ALA A 36 13.10 -3.44 10.40
C ALA A 36 13.46 -4.65 9.52
N GLY A 37 14.11 -4.40 8.40
CA GLY A 37 14.53 -5.42 7.45
C GLY A 37 14.72 -4.87 6.04
N SER A 38 15.12 -5.77 5.15
CA SER A 38 15.21 -5.50 3.71
C SER A 38 13.92 -5.90 3.01
N TYR A 39 13.50 -5.08 2.06
CA TYR A 39 12.26 -5.28 1.33
C TYR A 39 12.45 -5.06 -0.17
N SER A 40 11.71 -5.81 -0.96
CA SER A 40 11.54 -5.59 -2.39
C SER A 40 10.15 -5.03 -2.66
N ILE A 41 10.05 -3.96 -3.44
CA ILE A 41 8.75 -3.44 -3.88
C ILE A 41 8.18 -4.40 -4.93
N THR A 42 6.94 -4.82 -4.74
CA THR A 42 6.25 -5.75 -5.64
C THR A 42 5.10 -5.09 -6.41
N SER A 43 4.55 -4.00 -5.90
CA SER A 43 3.61 -3.14 -6.62
C SER A 43 3.60 -1.74 -6.05
N LEU A 44 3.33 -0.78 -6.92
CA LEU A 44 3.05 0.61 -6.61
C LEU A 44 1.91 1.04 -7.52
N ASN A 45 0.80 1.47 -6.94
CA ASN A 45 -0.37 1.95 -7.67
C ASN A 45 -0.76 3.30 -7.10
N THR A 46 -1.01 4.26 -7.99
CA THR A 46 -1.53 5.59 -7.63
C THR A 46 -2.74 5.89 -8.49
N GLU A 47 -3.83 6.29 -7.85
CA GLU A 47 -5.01 6.84 -8.49
C GLU A 47 -5.11 8.32 -8.12
N MET A 48 -5.43 9.16 -9.10
CA MET A 48 -5.56 10.60 -8.90
C MET A 48 -6.84 11.10 -9.55
N LYS A 49 -7.55 11.98 -8.85
CA LYS A 49 -8.72 12.70 -9.35
C LYS A 49 -8.51 14.20 -9.19
N VAL A 50 -8.75 14.92 -10.28
CA VAL A 50 -8.66 16.39 -10.30
C VAL A 50 -10.05 16.97 -10.53
N THR A 51 -10.50 17.81 -9.63
CA THR A 51 -11.76 18.56 -9.72
C THR A 51 -11.48 20.06 -9.74
N SER A 52 -12.38 20.81 -10.37
CA SER A 52 -12.34 22.28 -10.37
C SER A 52 -13.70 22.83 -10.01
N VAL A 53 -13.75 23.93 -9.26
CA VAL A 53 -14.99 24.59 -8.91
C VAL A 53 -15.29 25.68 -9.93
N THR A 54 -16.50 25.64 -10.52
CA THR A 54 -17.02 26.68 -11.41
C THR A 54 -18.27 27.32 -10.84
N GLN A 55 -18.57 28.56 -11.28
CA GLN A 55 -19.77 29.28 -10.86
C GLN A 55 -20.85 29.13 -11.92
N VAL A 56 -22.00 28.56 -11.59
CA VAL A 56 -23.18 28.46 -12.45
C VAL A 56 -24.36 29.14 -11.77
N GLY A 57 -24.79 30.30 -12.28
CA GLY A 57 -25.89 31.04 -11.68
C GLY A 57 -25.65 31.54 -10.25
N GLY A 58 -24.39 31.77 -9.86
CA GLY A 58 -23.99 32.16 -8.50
C GLY A 58 -23.85 31.00 -7.50
N VAL A 59 -23.94 29.74 -7.97
CA VAL A 59 -23.73 28.53 -7.17
C VAL A 59 -22.43 27.89 -7.57
N SER A 60 -21.59 27.52 -6.58
CA SER A 60 -20.34 26.76 -6.82
C SER A 60 -20.67 25.30 -7.17
N VAL A 61 -20.19 24.85 -8.31
CA VAL A 61 -20.40 23.47 -8.81
C VAL A 61 -19.05 22.83 -9.07
N PRO A 62 -18.71 21.68 -8.42
CA PRO A 62 -17.51 20.93 -8.74
C PRO A 62 -17.66 20.22 -10.10
N LEU A 63 -16.61 20.26 -10.89
CA LEU A 63 -16.51 19.57 -12.18
C LEU A 63 -15.27 18.68 -12.16
N ASP A 64 -15.41 17.43 -12.60
CA ASP A 64 -14.27 16.56 -12.85
C ASP A 64 -13.46 17.09 -14.05
N VAL A 65 -12.18 17.32 -13.86
CA VAL A 65 -11.24 17.84 -14.87
C VAL A 65 -10.46 16.71 -15.52
N ALA A 66 -9.93 15.81 -14.70
CA ALA A 66 -9.16 14.67 -15.15
C ALA A 66 -9.12 13.57 -14.08
N THR A 67 -8.85 12.35 -14.52
CA THR A 67 -8.38 11.27 -13.66
C THR A 67 -7.03 10.77 -14.17
N ALA A 68 -6.16 10.29 -13.29
CA ALA A 68 -4.94 9.61 -13.68
C ALA A 68 -4.78 8.33 -12.87
N SER A 69 -4.19 7.33 -13.50
CA SER A 69 -3.74 6.12 -12.83
C SER A 69 -2.28 5.85 -13.18
N SER A 70 -1.47 5.52 -12.19
CA SER A 70 -0.07 5.19 -12.38
C SER A 70 0.24 3.84 -11.75
N ASN A 71 0.94 2.99 -12.50
CA ASN A 71 1.33 1.65 -12.06
C ASN A 71 2.84 1.48 -12.21
N GLY A 72 3.51 1.16 -11.11
CA GLY A 72 4.92 0.79 -11.12
C GLY A 72 5.09 -0.70 -11.42
N ASP A 73 6.11 -1.02 -12.21
CA ASP A 73 6.58 -2.38 -12.43
C ASP A 73 8.11 -2.44 -12.61
N THR A 74 8.64 -3.65 -12.83
CA THR A 74 10.09 -3.87 -13.08
C THR A 74 10.96 -3.23 -11.98
N PHE A 75 10.55 -3.41 -10.72
CA PHE A 75 11.26 -2.83 -9.59
C PHE A 75 12.64 -3.44 -9.40
N GLN A 76 13.65 -2.58 -9.30
CA GLN A 76 15.04 -2.86 -8.95
C GLN A 76 15.44 -1.92 -7.82
N ILE A 77 14.67 -1.92 -6.73
CA ILE A 77 14.84 -1.05 -5.58
C ILE A 77 15.19 -1.88 -4.37
N ASP A 78 16.34 -1.57 -3.75
CA ASP A 78 16.69 -2.02 -2.41
C ASP A 78 16.10 -1.05 -1.40
N PHE A 79 15.10 -1.50 -0.65
CA PHE A 79 14.45 -0.74 0.40
C PHE A 79 14.77 -1.34 1.76
N GLN A 80 15.27 -0.54 2.67
CA GLN A 80 15.68 -0.93 4.01
C GLN A 80 15.04 -0.06 5.07
N LEU A 81 14.50 -0.71 6.11
CA LEU A 81 14.05 -0.09 7.37
C LEU A 81 14.97 -0.58 8.47
N GLU A 82 15.50 0.34 9.28
CA GLU A 82 16.41 0.03 10.38
C GLU A 82 15.69 0.14 11.73
N GLU A 83 16.11 -0.64 12.73
CA GLU A 83 15.52 -0.61 14.07
C GLU A 83 15.62 0.76 14.76
N ASN A 84 16.62 1.57 14.38
CA ASN A 84 16.83 2.92 14.88
C ASN A 84 15.86 3.96 14.28
N GLY A 85 14.92 3.53 13.41
CA GLY A 85 13.97 4.41 12.74
C GLY A 85 14.54 5.11 11.51
N SER A 86 15.69 4.70 10.95
CA SER A 86 16.17 5.21 9.66
C SER A 86 15.69 4.34 8.51
N PHE A 87 15.57 4.93 7.31
CA PHE A 87 15.28 4.20 6.09
C PHE A 87 16.17 4.63 4.93
N LYS A 88 16.28 3.74 3.95
CA LYS A 88 16.97 3.97 2.69
C LYS A 88 16.29 3.23 1.56
N ALA A 89 16.21 3.88 0.39
CA ALA A 89 15.70 3.31 -0.85
C ALA A 89 16.63 3.70 -2.00
N ILE A 90 17.18 2.72 -2.71
CA ILE A 90 18.07 2.96 -3.86
C ILE A 90 17.71 2.01 -4.98
N GLY A 91 17.64 2.53 -6.20
CA GLY A 91 17.44 1.75 -7.40
C GLY A 91 16.63 2.46 -8.46
N GLN A 92 15.84 1.71 -9.21
CA GLN A 92 14.98 2.24 -10.26
C GLN A 92 13.76 1.37 -10.47
N PHE A 93 12.73 1.92 -11.09
CA PHE A 93 11.55 1.19 -11.52
C PHE A 93 10.92 1.86 -12.75
N ARG A 94 10.07 1.11 -13.45
CA ARG A 94 9.28 1.65 -14.55
C ARG A 94 7.91 2.08 -14.04
N MET A 95 7.50 3.30 -14.38
CA MET A 95 6.16 3.82 -14.12
C MET A 95 5.40 3.96 -15.42
N ILE A 96 4.17 3.47 -15.46
CA ILE A 96 3.22 3.61 -16.55
C ILE A 96 2.07 4.45 -16.03
N SER A 97 1.91 5.66 -16.56
CA SER A 97 0.87 6.61 -16.17
C SER A 97 -0.12 6.81 -17.30
N LYS A 98 -1.41 6.75 -16.98
CA LYS A 98 -2.50 7.03 -17.89
C LYS A 98 -3.31 8.20 -17.36
N VAL A 99 -3.37 9.27 -18.12
CA VAL A 99 -4.20 10.46 -17.80
C VAL A 99 -5.43 10.43 -18.71
N THR A 100 -6.61 10.58 -18.12
CA THR A 100 -7.89 10.64 -18.83
C THR A 100 -8.53 12.00 -18.51
N PRO A 101 -8.45 12.97 -19.42
CA PRO A 101 -9.12 14.26 -19.24
C PRO A 101 -10.64 14.10 -19.37
N ALA A 102 -11.41 14.99 -18.74
CA ALA A 102 -12.88 15.01 -18.91
C ALA A 102 -13.29 15.25 -20.35
N ILE A 103 -12.46 15.97 -21.12
CA ILE A 103 -12.67 16.26 -22.54
C ILE A 103 -11.36 15.97 -23.27
N GLY A 104 -11.40 15.09 -24.26
CA GLY A 104 -10.23 14.69 -25.05
C GLY A 104 -10.00 13.18 -25.00
N ASN A 105 -8.84 12.77 -25.49
CA ASN A 105 -8.44 11.37 -25.49
C ASN A 105 -7.51 11.07 -24.32
N PRO A 106 -7.58 9.86 -23.76
CA PRO A 106 -6.60 9.41 -22.77
C PRO A 106 -5.19 9.38 -23.38
N GLU A 107 -4.21 9.77 -22.57
CA GLU A 107 -2.80 9.71 -22.89
C GLU A 107 -2.10 8.73 -21.94
N THR A 108 -1.12 7.99 -22.46
CA THR A 108 -0.32 7.05 -21.66
C THR A 108 1.15 7.39 -21.84
N GLU A 109 1.85 7.51 -20.74
CA GLU A 109 3.28 7.74 -20.68
C GLU A 109 3.97 6.60 -19.93
N THR A 110 5.20 6.27 -20.33
CA THR A 110 6.03 5.29 -19.66
C THR A 110 7.39 5.89 -19.41
N VAL A 111 7.81 5.91 -18.14
CA VAL A 111 9.10 6.48 -17.71
C VAL A 111 9.84 5.48 -16.82
N ILE A 112 11.17 5.57 -16.81
CA ILE A 112 12.01 4.93 -15.80
C ILE A 112 12.35 5.98 -14.77
N LEU A 113 12.07 5.69 -13.52
CA LEU A 113 12.33 6.57 -12.38
C LEU A 113 13.48 6.00 -11.55
N ASP A 114 14.49 6.83 -11.34
CA ASP A 114 15.56 6.54 -10.39
C ASP A 114 15.09 6.88 -8.98
N VAL A 115 15.43 6.02 -8.02
CA VAL A 115 15.16 6.19 -6.59
C VAL A 115 16.49 6.28 -5.86
N ASP A 116 16.70 7.37 -5.16
CA ASP A 116 17.79 7.55 -4.18
C ASP A 116 17.23 8.41 -3.06
N ALA A 117 16.70 7.76 -2.03
CA ALA A 117 16.05 8.42 -0.92
C ALA A 117 16.49 7.83 0.42
N SER A 118 16.57 8.70 1.42
CA SER A 118 16.89 8.33 2.79
C SER A 118 16.28 9.31 3.78
N GLY A 119 16.12 8.85 5.02
CA GLY A 119 15.54 9.65 6.08
C GLY A 119 15.26 8.84 7.33
N THR A 120 14.25 9.27 8.07
CA THR A 120 13.76 8.57 9.26
C THR A 120 12.30 8.19 9.09
N PHE A 121 11.86 7.19 9.83
CA PHE A 121 10.45 6.86 9.96
C PHE A 121 10.05 6.79 11.44
N ASP A 122 8.78 7.14 11.69
CA ASP A 122 8.15 7.05 12.98
C ASP A 122 6.91 6.15 12.88
N LEU A 123 6.79 5.16 13.79
CA LEU A 123 5.64 4.27 13.86
C LEU A 123 4.65 4.73 14.92
N ASP A 124 3.39 4.88 14.54
CA ASP A 124 2.26 4.95 15.47
C ASP A 124 1.53 3.60 15.48
N THR A 125 1.85 2.79 16.49
CA THR A 125 1.25 1.46 16.66
C THR A 125 -0.20 1.50 17.12
N THR A 126 -0.68 2.65 17.62
CA THR A 126 -2.07 2.84 18.03
C THR A 126 -2.98 3.04 16.82
N ASN A 127 -2.51 3.85 15.87
CA ASN A 127 -3.24 4.16 14.65
C ASN A 127 -2.83 3.29 13.46
N ASN A 128 -1.87 2.39 13.63
CA ASN A 128 -1.27 1.58 12.56
C ASN A 128 -0.77 2.44 11.39
N THR A 129 -0.01 3.48 11.69
CA THR A 129 0.58 4.35 10.68
C THR A 129 2.10 4.37 10.77
N ILE A 130 2.72 4.68 9.64
CA ILE A 130 4.15 4.96 9.51
C ILE A 130 4.32 6.31 8.82
N GLN A 131 5.10 7.19 9.43
CA GLN A 131 5.44 8.50 8.84
C GLN A 131 6.88 8.46 8.37
N PHE A 132 7.11 8.79 7.10
CA PHE A 132 8.45 8.96 6.53
C PHE A 132 8.83 10.43 6.48
N ASN A 133 9.95 10.76 7.13
CA ASN A 133 10.57 12.07 7.14
C ASN A 133 11.81 12.01 6.25
N VAL A 134 11.64 12.36 4.98
CA VAL A 134 12.68 12.26 3.96
C VAL A 134 13.70 13.37 4.17
N SER A 135 14.97 13.01 4.28
CA SER A 135 16.11 13.95 4.38
C SER A 135 16.80 14.16 3.05
N PHE A 136 16.73 13.17 2.17
CA PHE A 136 17.29 13.20 0.82
C PHE A 136 16.39 12.43 -0.14
N GLY A 137 16.18 12.98 -1.36
CA GLY A 137 15.26 12.41 -2.36
C GLY A 137 13.79 12.74 -2.05
N ASP A 138 12.88 12.12 -2.79
CA ASP A 138 11.44 12.40 -2.72
C ASP A 138 10.55 11.13 -2.67
N PHE A 139 11.17 9.95 -2.56
CA PHE A 139 10.46 8.69 -2.51
C PHE A 139 9.92 8.41 -1.11
N LEU A 140 8.63 8.03 -0.99
CA LEU A 140 7.93 7.72 0.26
C LEU A 140 7.87 8.87 1.27
N SER A 141 7.36 10.01 0.89
CA SER A 141 7.18 11.14 1.83
C SER A 141 5.80 11.13 2.48
N GLY A 142 5.74 11.48 3.78
CA GLY A 142 4.49 11.67 4.52
C GLY A 142 4.03 10.46 5.32
N THR A 143 2.75 10.46 5.71
CA THR A 143 2.15 9.44 6.58
C THR A 143 1.37 8.42 5.75
N PHE A 144 1.64 7.14 6.01
CA PHE A 144 0.96 6.01 5.40
C PHE A 144 0.23 5.18 6.45
N ASN A 145 -0.95 4.68 6.11
CA ASN A 145 -1.62 3.63 6.85
C ASN A 145 -0.96 2.28 6.54
N ILE A 146 -0.74 1.47 7.56
CA ILE A 146 -0.24 0.11 7.41
C ILE A 146 -1.45 -0.83 7.29
N ASN A 147 -1.83 -1.13 6.05
CA ASN A 147 -3.00 -1.97 5.77
C ASN A 147 -2.74 -3.46 6.02
N THR A 148 -1.48 -3.88 5.85
CA THR A 148 -1.05 -5.27 6.11
C THR A 148 0.39 -5.25 6.61
N PHE A 149 0.65 -5.99 7.67
CA PHE A 149 1.99 -6.27 8.16
C PHE A 149 2.06 -7.69 8.71
N ASN A 150 2.94 -8.50 8.13
CA ASN A 150 3.25 -9.86 8.58
C ASN A 150 4.71 -10.22 8.25
N GLU A 151 5.10 -11.48 8.45
CA GLU A 151 6.49 -11.96 8.24
C GLU A 151 7.01 -11.74 6.82
N THR A 152 6.14 -11.68 5.83
CA THR A 152 6.50 -11.67 4.41
C THR A 152 6.09 -10.42 3.65
N VAL A 153 5.13 -9.65 4.20
CA VAL A 153 4.48 -8.56 3.46
C VAL A 153 4.27 -7.34 4.34
N LEU A 154 4.54 -6.17 3.76
CA LEU A 154 4.13 -4.86 4.25
C LEU A 154 3.33 -4.17 3.13
N VAL A 155 2.13 -3.69 3.43
CA VAL A 155 1.30 -2.90 2.51
C VAL A 155 1.03 -1.55 3.13
N LEU A 156 1.46 -0.51 2.44
CA LEU A 156 1.27 0.89 2.82
C LEU A 156 0.22 1.54 1.92
N TYR A 157 -0.64 2.34 2.52
CA TYR A 157 -1.67 3.13 1.85
C TYR A 157 -1.62 4.58 2.30
N GLN A 158 -1.70 5.50 1.35
CA GLN A 158 -1.77 6.92 1.60
C GLN A 158 -2.89 7.54 0.78
N GLU A 159 -3.64 8.42 1.40
CA GLU A 159 -4.62 9.30 0.75
C GLU A 159 -4.23 10.73 1.05
N THR A 160 -4.18 11.56 0.02
CA THR A 160 -3.87 12.97 0.13
C THR A 160 -4.87 13.81 -0.65
N GLU A 161 -5.21 14.96 -0.12
CA GLU A 161 -6.01 15.98 -0.78
C GLU A 161 -5.26 17.30 -0.74
N GLU A 162 -5.11 17.94 -1.89
CA GLU A 162 -4.52 19.25 -2.02
C GLU A 162 -5.47 20.17 -2.77
N THR A 163 -5.72 21.35 -2.20
CA THR A 163 -6.60 22.34 -2.81
C THR A 163 -5.83 23.63 -3.09
N GLU A 164 -5.69 23.94 -4.38
CA GLU A 164 -5.24 25.24 -4.87
C GLU A 164 -6.39 25.84 -5.68
N ASP A 165 -7.14 26.77 -5.05
CA ASP A 165 -8.36 27.34 -5.63
C ASP A 165 -8.15 27.80 -7.09
N PRO A 166 -8.97 27.35 -8.05
CA PRO A 166 -10.22 26.57 -7.90
C PRO A 166 -10.06 25.03 -8.06
N ILE A 167 -8.87 24.47 -7.96
CA ILE A 167 -8.55 23.09 -8.24
C ILE A 167 -8.38 22.31 -6.92
N THR A 168 -8.97 21.12 -6.85
CA THR A 168 -8.71 20.11 -5.80
C THR A 168 -8.18 18.85 -6.47
N THR A 169 -7.07 18.34 -5.94
CA THR A 169 -6.46 17.08 -6.35
C THR A 169 -6.55 16.09 -5.19
N GLU A 170 -7.23 14.99 -5.42
CA GLU A 170 -7.29 13.82 -4.53
C GLU A 170 -6.37 12.75 -5.08
N MET A 171 -5.54 12.14 -4.23
CA MET A 171 -4.61 11.09 -4.66
C MET A 171 -4.58 9.95 -3.64
N GLU A 172 -4.71 8.73 -4.13
CA GLU A 172 -4.58 7.50 -3.37
C GLU A 172 -3.36 6.72 -3.86
N THR A 173 -2.50 6.29 -2.95
CA THR A 173 -1.31 5.51 -3.27
C THR A 173 -1.26 4.24 -2.44
N THR A 174 -1.06 3.11 -3.09
CA THR A 174 -0.84 1.80 -2.45
C THR A 174 0.50 1.25 -2.88
N ILE A 175 1.31 0.85 -1.90
CA ILE A 175 2.62 0.24 -2.13
C ILE A 175 2.66 -1.09 -1.39
N ARG A 176 3.07 -2.14 -2.10
CA ARG A 176 3.26 -3.47 -1.55
C ARG A 176 4.73 -3.86 -1.57
N PHE A 177 5.21 -4.27 -0.42
CA PHE A 177 6.57 -4.76 -0.21
C PHE A 177 6.54 -6.24 0.14
N ALA A 178 7.48 -7.00 -0.41
CA ALA A 178 7.84 -8.33 0.07
C ALA A 178 9.10 -8.22 0.92
N ARG A 179 9.11 -8.88 2.08
CA ARG A 179 10.27 -8.95 2.95
C ARG A 179 11.25 -9.98 2.41
N ASN A 180 12.53 -9.64 2.35
CA ASN A 180 13.61 -10.50 1.83
C ASN A 180 14.18 -11.42 2.91
#